data_b026e64a2a477b65ac32b82150a68f40
#
_entry.id   b026e64a2a477b65ac32b82150a68f40
#
_cell.length_a   1.000
_cell.length_b   1.000
_cell.length_c   1.000
_cell.angle_alpha   90.00
_cell.angle_beta   90.00
_cell.angle_gamma   90.00
#
_symmetry.space_group_name_H-M   'P 1'
#
loop_
_entity.id
_entity.type
_entity.pdbx_description
1 polymer ?
#
loop_
_entity_poly.entity_id
_entity_poly.type
_entity_poly.pdbx_seq_one_letter_code
_entity_poly.pdbx_strand_id
1 'polypeptide(L)'
;MFKVLNYLSEEERFIREEVFCKEQGFVNEIDDLEDSSFHLLYYFNDLVIGVCRFYELEKDIYKIGRIAVLKEYRNKGIGREIVNSAISYIKELKAKKIYIYSQLHAVGFYEKFGFIVEGDIFYEEDHPHKKVYLDL
;
A
#
# COMPACT_ATOMS: atom_id res chain seq x y z
N MET A 1 13.72 7.76 -4.44
CA MET A 1 13.77 6.91 -5.65
C MET A 1 12.99 5.64 -5.41
N PHE A 2 12.29 5.15 -6.41
CA PHE A 2 11.52 3.90 -6.25
C PHE A 2 11.76 2.96 -7.43
N LYS A 3 11.45 1.68 -7.20
CA LYS A 3 11.54 0.62 -8.21
C LYS A 3 10.28 -0.25 -8.08
N VAL A 4 9.77 -0.75 -9.22
CA VAL A 4 8.61 -1.65 -9.22
C VAL A 4 9.07 -3.02 -9.72
N LEU A 5 8.78 -4.05 -8.92
CA LEU A 5 9.08 -5.44 -9.23
C LEU A 5 7.77 -6.22 -9.43
N ASN A 6 7.86 -7.36 -10.11
CA ASN A 6 6.70 -8.25 -10.30
C ASN A 6 6.75 -9.48 -9.39
N TYR A 7 7.50 -9.40 -8.30
CA TYR A 7 7.61 -10.47 -7.32
C TYR A 7 7.87 -9.88 -5.93
N LEU A 8 7.56 -10.66 -4.89
CA LEU A 8 7.81 -10.27 -3.51
C LEU A 8 9.28 -10.49 -3.18
N SER A 9 10.03 -9.40 -3.00
CA SER A 9 11.45 -9.47 -2.65
C SER A 9 11.65 -9.75 -1.16
N GLU A 10 12.85 -10.17 -0.78
CA GLU A 10 13.19 -10.38 0.63
C GLU A 10 13.17 -9.06 1.41
N GLU A 11 13.59 -7.97 0.79
CA GLU A 11 13.56 -6.65 1.43
C GLU A 11 12.14 -6.23 1.75
N GLU A 12 11.20 -6.42 0.82
CA GLU A 12 9.81 -6.12 1.07
C GLU A 12 9.23 -7.01 2.16
N ARG A 13 9.53 -8.31 2.09
CA ARG A 13 9.07 -9.26 3.11
C ARG A 13 9.53 -8.86 4.50
N PHE A 14 10.79 -8.46 4.64
CA PHE A 14 11.33 -8.00 5.92
C PHE A 14 10.57 -6.78 6.46
N ILE A 15 10.35 -5.76 5.61
CA ILE A 15 9.65 -4.55 6.03
C ILE A 15 8.22 -4.85 6.44
N ARG A 16 7.51 -5.66 5.64
CA ARG A 16 6.13 -6.03 5.94
C ARG A 16 6.02 -6.83 7.23
N GLU A 17 6.96 -7.71 7.50
CA GLU A 17 6.99 -8.44 8.76
C GLU A 17 7.20 -7.49 9.95
N GLU A 18 8.15 -6.57 9.84
CA GLU A 18 8.40 -5.60 10.90
C GLU A 18 7.18 -4.75 11.20
N VAL A 19 6.51 -4.24 10.17
CA VAL A 19 5.40 -3.30 10.33
C VAL A 19 4.08 -4.00 10.63
N PHE A 20 3.71 -4.98 9.82
CA PHE A 20 2.38 -5.58 9.94
C PHE A 20 2.32 -6.67 11.00
N CYS A 21 3.35 -7.50 11.10
CA CYS A 21 3.35 -8.61 12.05
C CYS A 21 3.84 -8.19 13.42
N LYS A 22 5.02 -7.60 13.51
CA LYS A 22 5.64 -7.25 14.81
C LYS A 22 5.01 -6.04 15.47
N GLU A 23 4.75 -4.96 14.70
CA GLU A 23 4.17 -3.76 15.27
C GLU A 23 2.65 -3.85 15.42
N GLN A 24 1.94 -4.40 14.42
CA GLN A 24 0.48 -4.36 14.35
C GLN A 24 -0.20 -5.69 14.66
N GLY A 25 0.52 -6.79 14.73
CA GLY A 25 -0.02 -8.07 15.16
C GLY A 25 -0.78 -8.87 14.12
N PHE A 26 -0.66 -8.53 12.83
CA PHE A 26 -1.25 -9.33 11.76
C PHE A 26 -0.51 -10.66 11.63
N VAL A 27 -1.23 -11.75 11.34
CA VAL A 27 -0.63 -13.08 11.18
C VAL A 27 -0.71 -13.60 9.75
N ASN A 28 -1.73 -13.23 8.98
CA ASN A 28 -1.93 -13.68 7.60
C ASN A 28 -1.55 -12.59 6.59
N GLU A 29 -0.36 -12.03 6.74
CA GLU A 29 0.08 -10.86 6.00
C GLU A 29 0.52 -11.20 4.56
N ILE A 30 1.23 -12.32 4.39
CA ILE A 30 1.60 -12.82 3.07
C ILE A 30 0.45 -13.67 2.54
N ASP A 31 0.05 -13.44 1.30
CA ASP A 31 -1.10 -14.14 0.72
C ASP A 31 -0.81 -14.59 -0.73
N ASP A 32 -1.82 -15.16 -1.38
CA ASP A 32 -1.69 -15.71 -2.73
C ASP A 32 -1.75 -14.65 -3.84
N LEU A 33 -1.93 -13.37 -3.49
CA LEU A 33 -1.92 -12.27 -4.44
C LEU A 33 -0.52 -11.76 -4.75
N GLU A 34 0.50 -12.23 -4.03
CA GLU A 34 1.85 -11.70 -4.21
C GLU A 34 2.37 -11.89 -5.64
N ASP A 35 2.11 -13.04 -6.26
CA ASP A 35 2.61 -13.35 -7.60
C ASP A 35 1.89 -12.57 -8.70
N SER A 36 0.70 -12.05 -8.44
CA SER A 36 -0.06 -11.26 -9.40
C SER A 36 0.00 -9.77 -9.13
N SER A 37 0.81 -9.35 -8.16
CA SER A 37 0.93 -7.96 -7.75
C SER A 37 2.18 -7.30 -8.32
N PHE A 38 2.09 -5.98 -8.48
CA PHE A 38 3.26 -5.12 -8.61
C PHE A 38 3.74 -4.77 -7.21
N HIS A 39 5.05 -4.75 -7.02
CA HIS A 39 5.68 -4.49 -5.73
C HIS A 39 6.57 -3.26 -5.85
N LEU A 40 6.20 -2.19 -5.18
CA LEU A 40 6.95 -0.93 -5.19
C LEU A 40 7.88 -0.87 -4.00
N LEU A 41 9.17 -0.67 -4.28
CA LEU A 41 10.20 -0.50 -3.26
C LEU A 41 10.68 0.96 -3.30
N TYR A 42 10.71 1.61 -2.14
CA TYR A 42 11.19 2.97 -2.01
C TYR A 42 12.56 2.96 -1.32
N TYR A 43 13.52 3.63 -1.94
CA TYR A 43 14.91 3.64 -1.50
C TYR A 43 15.30 4.96 -0.88
N PHE A 44 16.08 4.88 0.19
CA PHE A 44 16.85 6.00 0.73
C PHE A 44 18.32 5.60 0.59
N ASN A 45 19.05 6.30 -0.27
CA ASN A 45 20.36 5.84 -0.75
C ASN A 45 20.18 4.45 -1.36
N ASP A 46 20.91 3.44 -0.90
CA ASP A 46 20.79 2.08 -1.44
C ASP A 46 19.95 1.15 -0.55
N LEU A 47 19.25 1.72 0.43
CA LEU A 47 18.48 0.93 1.40
C LEU A 47 16.99 1.05 1.11
N VAL A 48 16.30 -0.08 1.03
CA VAL A 48 14.84 -0.09 0.94
C VAL A 48 14.26 0.25 2.31
N ILE A 49 13.48 1.33 2.39
CA ILE A 49 12.92 1.81 3.66
C ILE A 49 11.40 1.82 3.68
N GLY A 50 10.75 1.64 2.53
CA GLY A 50 9.30 1.60 2.45
C GLY A 50 8.87 0.82 1.23
N VAL A 51 7.64 0.32 1.27
CA VAL A 51 7.09 -0.54 0.24
C VAL A 51 5.60 -0.33 0.09
N CYS A 52 5.05 -0.77 -1.04
CA CYS A 52 3.62 -1.07 -1.17
C CYS A 52 3.46 -2.10 -2.27
N ARG A 53 2.28 -2.73 -2.32
CA ARG A 53 1.93 -3.58 -3.45
C ARG A 53 0.63 -3.07 -4.07
N PHE A 54 0.44 -3.30 -5.36
CA PHE A 54 -0.82 -3.00 -6.02
C PHE A 54 -1.08 -4.00 -7.12
N TYR A 55 -2.36 -4.24 -7.38
CA TYR A 55 -2.77 -5.22 -8.39
C TYR A 55 -4.10 -4.81 -8.98
N GLU A 56 -4.41 -5.36 -10.15
CA GLU A 56 -5.70 -5.13 -10.79
C GLU A 56 -6.75 -5.96 -10.07
N LEU A 57 -7.67 -5.27 -9.38
CA LEU A 57 -8.73 -5.90 -8.61
C LEU A 57 -9.82 -6.46 -9.53
N GLU A 58 -10.19 -5.67 -10.52
CA GLU A 58 -11.03 -6.03 -11.64
C GLU A 58 -10.65 -5.11 -12.79
N LYS A 59 -11.21 -5.30 -13.98
CA LYS A 59 -10.73 -4.58 -15.17
C LYS A 59 -10.66 -3.08 -14.95
N ASP A 60 -9.48 -2.51 -15.16
CA ASP A 60 -9.18 -1.08 -15.05
C ASP A 60 -9.33 -0.49 -13.64
N ILE A 61 -9.53 -1.34 -12.63
CA ILE A 61 -9.63 -0.94 -11.23
C ILE A 61 -8.52 -1.60 -10.45
N TYR A 62 -7.67 -0.79 -9.82
CA TYR A 62 -6.52 -1.28 -9.06
C TYR A 62 -6.76 -1.12 -7.57
N LYS A 63 -6.06 -1.92 -6.80
CA LYS A 63 -6.05 -1.80 -5.34
C LYS A 63 -4.60 -1.66 -4.89
N ILE A 64 -4.33 -0.61 -4.08
CA ILE A 64 -3.04 -0.44 -3.41
C ILE A 64 -3.19 -0.95 -1.98
N GLY A 65 -2.22 -1.71 -1.52
CA GLY A 65 -2.20 -2.18 -0.15
C GLY A 65 -0.78 -2.46 0.32
N ARG A 66 -0.68 -2.97 1.54
CA ARG A 66 0.61 -3.30 2.16
C ARG A 66 1.58 -2.13 2.11
N ILE A 67 1.07 -0.92 2.37
CA ILE A 67 1.88 0.30 2.43
C ILE A 67 2.57 0.31 3.79
N ALA A 68 3.89 0.29 3.79
CA ALA A 68 4.65 0.20 5.02
C ALA A 68 5.95 1.00 4.91
N VAL A 69 6.28 1.73 5.98
CA VAL A 69 7.54 2.47 6.10
C VAL A 69 8.20 2.03 7.40
N LEU A 70 9.49 1.74 7.33
CA LEU A 70 10.25 1.39 8.53
C LEU A 70 10.14 2.52 9.57
N LYS A 71 10.01 2.13 10.83
CA LYS A 71 9.73 3.06 11.93
C LYS A 71 10.69 4.24 11.97
N GLU A 72 11.98 4.00 11.74
CA GLU A 72 13.03 5.02 11.81
C GLU A 72 12.89 6.08 10.73
N TYR A 73 12.13 5.80 9.67
CA TYR A 73 11.99 6.69 8.52
C TYR A 73 10.60 7.33 8.42
N ARG A 74 9.76 7.16 9.45
CA ARG A 74 8.42 7.75 9.46
C ARG A 74 8.45 9.24 9.76
N ASN A 75 7.33 9.92 9.48
CA ASN A 75 7.15 11.35 9.70
C ASN A 75 8.10 12.22 8.87
N LYS A 76 8.53 11.71 7.71
CA LYS A 76 9.43 12.41 6.78
C LYS A 76 8.84 12.50 5.37
N GLY A 77 7.55 12.20 5.21
CA GLY A 77 6.88 12.25 3.91
C GLY A 77 7.11 11.04 3.02
N ILE A 78 7.73 9.98 3.52
CA ILE A 78 8.04 8.79 2.71
C ILE A 78 6.75 8.08 2.28
N GLY A 79 5.80 7.90 3.21
CA GLY A 79 4.50 7.28 2.89
C GLY A 79 3.77 8.02 1.79
N ARG A 80 3.80 9.35 1.83
CA ARG A 80 3.20 10.18 0.78
C ARG A 80 3.87 9.95 -0.57
N GLU A 81 5.19 9.88 -0.60
CA GLU A 81 5.91 9.65 -1.85
C GLU A 81 5.63 8.26 -2.41
N ILE A 82 5.51 7.25 -1.56
CA ILE A 82 5.16 5.89 -1.99
C ILE A 82 3.79 5.87 -2.64
N VAL A 83 2.79 6.46 -1.99
CA VAL A 83 1.42 6.49 -2.52
C VAL A 83 1.35 7.28 -3.83
N ASN A 84 1.99 8.45 -3.89
CA ASN A 84 2.03 9.25 -5.12
C ASN A 84 2.70 8.48 -6.26
N SER A 85 3.78 7.78 -5.98
CA SER A 85 4.50 6.98 -6.99
C SER A 85 3.63 5.85 -7.50
N ALA A 86 2.91 5.16 -6.61
CA ALA A 86 2.00 4.09 -7.00
C ALA A 86 0.84 4.62 -7.85
N ILE A 87 0.25 5.74 -7.44
CA ILE A 87 -0.84 6.38 -8.22
C ILE A 87 -0.35 6.73 -9.62
N SER A 88 0.82 7.35 -9.74
CA SER A 88 1.39 7.74 -11.04
C SER A 88 1.63 6.52 -11.92
N TYR A 89 2.18 5.45 -11.35
CA TYR A 89 2.43 4.22 -12.10
C TYR A 89 1.12 3.60 -12.60
N ILE A 90 0.12 3.54 -11.74
CA ILE A 90 -1.19 2.98 -12.09
C ILE A 90 -1.90 3.82 -13.16
N LYS A 91 -1.76 5.15 -13.10
CA LYS A 91 -2.30 6.03 -14.16
C LYS A 91 -1.70 5.71 -15.51
N GLU A 92 -0.40 5.43 -15.57
CA GLU A 92 0.26 5.06 -16.82
C GLU A 92 -0.22 3.73 -17.37
N LEU A 93 -0.74 2.86 -16.51
CA LEU A 93 -1.38 1.60 -16.92
C LEU A 93 -2.78 1.79 -17.47
N LYS A 94 -3.27 3.05 -17.54
CA LYS A 94 -4.60 3.42 -18.05
C LYS A 94 -5.74 2.95 -17.17
N ALA A 95 -5.50 2.77 -15.89
CA ALA A 95 -6.53 2.43 -14.92
C ALA A 95 -7.53 3.58 -14.76
N LYS A 96 -8.73 3.27 -14.32
CA LYS A 96 -9.82 4.25 -14.13
C LYS A 96 -10.09 4.56 -12.69
N LYS A 97 -9.73 3.67 -11.76
CA LYS A 97 -10.03 3.82 -10.35
C LYS A 97 -9.02 3.06 -9.52
N ILE A 98 -8.74 3.60 -8.33
CA ILE A 98 -7.90 2.94 -7.33
C ILE A 98 -8.68 2.82 -6.04
N TYR A 99 -8.64 1.62 -5.43
CA TYR A 99 -9.12 1.38 -4.07
C TYR A 99 -7.96 1.20 -3.11
N ILE A 100 -8.16 1.67 -1.87
CA ILE A 100 -7.33 1.30 -0.73
C ILE A 100 -8.28 0.85 0.38
N TYR A 101 -8.02 -0.33 0.96
CA TYR A 101 -8.76 -0.80 2.12
C TYR A 101 -7.98 -0.35 3.35
N SER A 102 -8.30 0.84 3.83
CA SER A 102 -7.48 1.55 4.82
C SER A 102 -7.83 1.15 6.24
N GLN A 103 -6.81 0.92 7.06
CA GLN A 103 -7.04 0.89 8.51
C GLN A 103 -7.70 2.19 8.92
N LEU A 104 -8.62 2.13 9.87
CA LEU A 104 -9.46 3.27 10.20
C LEU A 104 -8.68 4.53 10.57
N HIS A 105 -7.58 4.37 11.32
CA HIS A 105 -6.75 5.50 11.73
C HIS A 105 -5.99 6.18 10.58
N ALA A 106 -5.88 5.53 9.44
CA ALA A 106 -5.14 6.06 8.29
C ALA A 106 -6.04 6.69 7.22
N VAL A 107 -7.36 6.65 7.39
CA VAL A 107 -8.30 7.20 6.39
C VAL A 107 -7.99 8.66 6.07
N GLY A 108 -7.74 9.49 7.10
CA GLY A 108 -7.43 10.90 6.89
C GLY A 108 -6.18 11.13 6.06
N PHE A 109 -5.20 10.26 6.18
CA PHE A 109 -3.99 10.32 5.36
C PHE A 109 -4.33 10.17 3.86
N TYR A 110 -5.19 9.20 3.53
CA TYR A 110 -5.56 8.95 2.14
C TYR A 110 -6.50 10.03 1.60
N GLU A 111 -7.35 10.60 2.43
CA GLU A 111 -8.22 11.70 2.01
C GLU A 111 -7.43 12.90 1.47
N LYS A 112 -6.22 13.10 1.95
CA LYS A 112 -5.36 14.19 1.47
C LYS A 112 -4.92 14.01 0.01
N PHE A 113 -5.00 12.78 -0.52
CA PHE A 113 -4.72 12.51 -1.93
C PHE A 113 -5.96 12.66 -2.80
N GLY A 114 -7.14 12.90 -2.20
CA GLY A 114 -8.40 12.96 -2.90
C GLY A 114 -9.22 11.68 -2.83
N PHE A 115 -8.77 10.68 -2.05
CA PHE A 115 -9.56 9.47 -1.84
C PHE A 115 -10.84 9.77 -1.08
N ILE A 116 -11.91 9.09 -1.45
CA ILE A 116 -13.26 9.27 -0.89
C ILE A 116 -13.65 7.98 -0.18
N VAL A 117 -14.22 8.12 1.03
CA VAL A 117 -14.70 6.98 1.81
C VAL A 117 -15.92 6.35 1.16
N GLU A 118 -15.95 5.01 1.09
CA GLU A 118 -17.07 4.25 0.54
C GLU A 118 -17.46 3.14 1.51
N GLY A 119 -18.71 3.10 1.89
CA GLY A 119 -19.27 2.02 2.69
C GLY A 119 -18.99 2.10 4.18
N ASP A 120 -19.27 1.01 4.86
CA ASP A 120 -19.18 0.91 6.31
C ASP A 120 -17.85 0.36 6.78
N ILE A 121 -17.61 0.45 8.09
CA ILE A 121 -16.43 -0.15 8.71
C ILE A 121 -16.52 -1.67 8.57
N PHE A 122 -15.39 -2.30 8.21
CA PHE A 122 -15.24 -3.74 8.21
C PHE A 122 -13.95 -4.11 8.96
N TYR A 123 -13.78 -5.38 9.28
CA TYR A 123 -12.65 -5.81 10.11
C TYR A 123 -11.79 -6.83 9.38
N GLU A 124 -10.47 -6.67 9.48
CA GLU A 124 -9.48 -7.63 9.03
C GLU A 124 -8.60 -7.96 10.22
N GLU A 125 -8.60 -9.24 10.66
CA GLU A 125 -7.87 -9.70 11.86
C GLU A 125 -8.11 -8.78 13.06
N ASP A 126 -9.39 -8.44 13.31
CA ASP A 126 -9.85 -7.60 14.42
C ASP A 126 -9.41 -6.13 14.32
N HIS A 127 -8.82 -5.70 13.23
CA HIS A 127 -8.49 -4.30 12.99
C HIS A 127 -9.59 -3.64 12.15
N PRO A 128 -10.12 -2.46 12.57
CA PRO A 128 -11.17 -1.78 11.80
C PRO A 128 -10.59 -1.13 10.53
N HIS A 129 -11.33 -1.26 9.45
CA HIS A 129 -10.96 -0.74 8.14
C HIS A 129 -12.12 -0.02 7.47
N LYS A 130 -11.81 0.83 6.50
CA LYS A 130 -12.77 1.41 5.57
C LYS A 130 -12.19 1.39 4.16
N LYS A 131 -13.07 1.23 3.17
CA LYS A 131 -12.66 1.37 1.78
C LYS A 131 -12.60 2.84 1.42
N VAL A 132 -11.55 3.22 0.73
CA VAL A 132 -11.45 4.55 0.11
C VAL A 132 -11.10 4.36 -1.36
N TYR A 133 -11.56 5.27 -2.22
CA TYR A 133 -11.30 5.16 -3.66
C TYR A 133 -10.92 6.51 -4.25
N LEU A 134 -10.22 6.44 -5.38
CA LEU A 134 -9.81 7.60 -6.16
C LEU A 134 -10.15 7.33 -7.63
N ASP A 135 -10.95 8.20 -8.24
CA ASP A 135 -11.21 8.15 -9.68
C ASP A 135 -10.03 8.80 -10.41
N LEU A 136 -9.60 8.16 -11.49
CA LEU A 136 -8.44 8.63 -12.25
C LEU A 136 -8.85 9.33 -13.56
#